data_eac4c5ff928828f5e9a3779055ab4810
#
_entry.id   eac4c5ff928828f5e9a3779055ab4810
#
_cell.length_a   1.000
_cell.length_b   1.000
_cell.length_c   1.000
_cell.angle_alpha   90.00
_cell.angle_beta   90.00
_cell.angle_gamma   90.00
#
_symmetry.space_group_name_H-M   'P 1'
#
loop_
_entity.id
_entity.type
_entity.pdbx_description
1 polymer ?
#
loop_
_entity_poly.entity_id
_entity_poly.type
_entity_poly.pdbx_seq_one_letter_code
_entity_poly.pdbx_strand_id
1 'polypeptide(L)'
;LVRNEFLSLRSETYVKVSEAFGMKKTHVMFRQILPNILTPIIVSVTASIPGYILSEASLSFLGLGVGDTTPTWGNIINAGTNLSALMNTWWLWLIPGLLLTIFVLSVNFFGDGLRELLDPRQV
;
A
#
# COMPACT_ATOMS: atom_id res chain seq x y z
N LEU A 1 -12.53 -4.97 -4.13
CA LEU A 1 -11.43 -5.04 -5.08
C LEU A 1 -11.27 -6.49 -5.55
N VAL A 2 -10.86 -7.45 -4.73
CA VAL A 2 -10.62 -8.87 -5.07
C VAL A 2 -11.81 -9.53 -5.75
N ARG A 3 -13.04 -9.32 -5.25
CA ARG A 3 -14.26 -9.90 -5.86
C ARG A 3 -14.47 -9.42 -7.28
N ASN A 4 -14.26 -8.14 -7.54
CA ASN A 4 -14.49 -7.55 -8.85
C ASN A 4 -13.45 -8.05 -9.86
N GLU A 5 -12.18 -8.12 -9.47
CA GLU A 5 -11.11 -8.70 -10.28
C GLU A 5 -11.37 -10.18 -10.61
N PHE A 6 -11.82 -10.95 -9.61
CA PHE A 6 -12.17 -12.36 -9.83
C PHE A 6 -13.30 -12.52 -10.84
N LEU A 7 -14.36 -11.70 -10.74
CA LEU A 7 -15.49 -11.75 -11.66
C LEU A 7 -15.10 -11.31 -13.08
N SER A 8 -14.25 -10.31 -13.20
CA SER A 8 -13.71 -9.85 -14.48
C SER A 8 -12.91 -10.97 -15.17
N LEU A 9 -11.95 -11.57 -14.47
CA LEU A 9 -11.11 -12.64 -15.03
C LEU A 9 -11.88 -13.93 -15.34
N ARG A 10 -12.94 -14.24 -14.58
CA ARG A 10 -13.80 -15.38 -14.87
C ARG A 10 -14.55 -15.22 -16.21
N SER A 11 -14.82 -14.00 -16.64
CA SER A 11 -15.50 -13.71 -17.90
C SER A 11 -14.56 -13.77 -19.11
N GLU A 12 -13.25 -13.82 -18.89
CA GLU A 12 -12.23 -13.83 -19.93
C GLU A 12 -12.29 -15.08 -20.81
N THR A 13 -11.95 -14.89 -22.06
CA THR A 13 -12.07 -15.93 -23.11
C THR A 13 -11.22 -17.16 -22.79
N TYR A 14 -10.01 -17.00 -22.26
CA TYR A 14 -9.12 -18.14 -21.94
C TYR A 14 -9.70 -19.04 -20.82
N VAL A 15 -10.43 -18.48 -19.87
CA VAL A 15 -11.11 -19.25 -18.82
C VAL A 15 -12.24 -20.08 -19.41
N LYS A 16 -13.08 -19.46 -20.26
CA LYS A 16 -14.19 -20.15 -20.95
C LYS A 16 -13.71 -21.26 -21.86
N VAL A 17 -12.60 -21.05 -22.57
CA VAL A 17 -11.96 -22.06 -23.41
C VAL A 17 -11.46 -23.23 -22.56
N SER A 18 -10.80 -22.96 -21.45
CA SER A 18 -10.30 -24.00 -20.54
C SER A 18 -11.44 -24.85 -19.94
N GLU A 19 -12.56 -24.22 -19.59
CA GLU A 19 -13.77 -24.92 -19.14
C GLU A 19 -14.39 -25.77 -20.26
N ALA A 20 -14.40 -25.27 -21.51
CA ALA A 20 -14.91 -26.01 -22.67
C ALA A 20 -14.06 -27.25 -23.00
N PHE A 21 -12.76 -27.22 -22.74
CA PHE A 21 -11.87 -28.38 -22.85
C PHE A 21 -11.99 -29.39 -21.68
N GLY A 22 -12.96 -29.18 -20.77
CA GLY A 22 -13.24 -30.12 -19.67
C GLY A 22 -12.27 -30.05 -18.50
N MET A 23 -11.49 -28.99 -18.36
CA MET A 23 -10.60 -28.79 -17.21
C MET A 23 -11.42 -28.63 -15.92
N LYS A 24 -10.94 -29.25 -14.83
CA LYS A 24 -11.57 -29.08 -13.52
C LYS A 24 -11.58 -27.62 -13.09
N LYS A 25 -12.72 -27.11 -12.65
CA LYS A 25 -12.88 -25.70 -12.19
C LYS A 25 -11.85 -25.29 -11.15
N THR A 26 -11.47 -26.18 -10.24
CA THR A 26 -10.45 -25.95 -9.24
C THR A 26 -9.07 -25.72 -9.88
N HIS A 27 -8.72 -26.46 -10.92
CA HIS A 27 -7.45 -26.29 -11.65
C HIS A 27 -7.38 -24.94 -12.35
N VAL A 28 -8.45 -24.54 -13.03
CA VAL A 28 -8.57 -23.23 -13.70
C VAL A 28 -8.48 -22.09 -12.68
N MET A 29 -9.16 -22.22 -11.54
CA MET A 29 -9.15 -21.24 -10.47
C MET A 29 -7.75 -21.01 -9.87
N PHE A 30 -7.07 -22.08 -9.48
CA PHE A 30 -5.77 -21.95 -8.79
C PHE A 30 -4.59 -21.72 -9.74
N ARG A 31 -4.63 -22.18 -10.95
CA ARG A 31 -3.49 -22.14 -11.87
C ARG A 31 -3.60 -21.05 -12.93
N GLN A 32 -4.80 -20.58 -13.23
CA GLN A 32 -5.01 -19.54 -14.25
C GLN A 32 -5.55 -18.23 -13.66
N ILE A 33 -6.57 -18.29 -12.81
CA ILE A 33 -7.22 -17.09 -12.29
C ILE A 33 -6.42 -16.50 -11.12
N LEU A 34 -6.04 -17.31 -10.15
CA LEU A 34 -5.39 -16.82 -8.93
C LEU A 34 -4.07 -16.08 -9.18
N PRO A 35 -3.12 -16.56 -10.00
CA PRO A 35 -1.89 -15.81 -10.26
C PRO A 35 -2.15 -14.44 -10.91
N ASN A 36 -3.13 -14.38 -11.82
CA ASN A 36 -3.49 -13.15 -12.50
C ASN A 36 -4.18 -12.12 -11.58
N ILE A 37 -4.90 -12.58 -10.55
CA ILE A 37 -5.50 -11.69 -9.53
C ILE A 37 -4.45 -11.17 -8.55
N LEU A 38 -3.44 -11.95 -8.22
CA LEU A 38 -2.42 -11.53 -7.24
C LEU A 38 -1.68 -10.27 -7.69
N THR A 39 -1.40 -10.14 -8.97
CA THR A 39 -0.73 -8.96 -9.55
C THR A 39 -1.43 -7.63 -9.19
N PRO A 40 -2.68 -7.37 -9.59
CA PRO A 40 -3.37 -6.14 -9.25
C PRO A 40 -3.61 -5.97 -7.74
N ILE A 41 -3.73 -7.06 -6.98
CA ILE A 41 -3.87 -6.99 -5.53
C ILE A 41 -2.57 -6.48 -4.89
N ILE A 42 -1.42 -7.05 -5.25
CA ILE A 42 -0.12 -6.64 -4.71
C ILE A 42 0.13 -5.16 -5.01
N VAL A 43 -0.10 -4.73 -6.25
CA VAL A 43 0.04 -3.33 -6.65
C VAL A 43 -0.88 -2.41 -5.83
N SER A 44 -2.16 -2.79 -5.67
CA SER A 44 -3.12 -1.98 -4.90
C SER A 44 -2.75 -1.88 -3.42
N VAL A 45 -2.30 -2.98 -2.81
CA VAL A 45 -1.87 -3.01 -1.41
C VAL A 45 -0.64 -2.11 -1.23
N THR A 46 0.38 -2.26 -2.08
CA THR A 46 1.61 -1.47 -2.01
C THR A 46 1.31 0.03 -2.17
N ALA A 47 0.47 0.41 -3.14
CA ALA A 47 0.06 1.80 -3.35
C ALA A 47 -0.76 2.39 -2.17
N SER A 48 -1.41 1.56 -1.36
CA SER A 48 -2.20 2.02 -0.21
C SER A 48 -1.37 2.26 1.05
N ILE A 49 -0.19 1.64 1.18
CA ILE A 49 0.67 1.73 2.38
C ILE A 49 1.01 3.19 2.75
N PRO A 50 1.50 4.04 1.81
CA PRO A 50 1.81 5.43 2.12
C PRO A 50 0.62 6.21 2.68
N GLY A 51 -0.57 6.00 2.11
CA GLY A 51 -1.81 6.65 2.56
C GLY A 51 -2.16 6.30 4.00
N TYR A 52 -2.04 5.03 4.38
CA TYR A 52 -2.31 4.60 5.77
C TYR A 52 -1.30 5.17 6.76
N ILE A 53 -0.01 5.19 6.40
CA ILE A 53 1.06 5.75 7.25
C ILE A 53 0.83 7.25 7.47
N LEU A 54 0.53 8.00 6.41
CA LEU A 54 0.25 9.42 6.51
C LEU A 54 -1.03 9.70 7.31
N SER A 55 -2.06 8.88 7.17
CA SER A 55 -3.30 9.00 7.94
C SER A 55 -3.05 8.75 9.42
N GLU A 56 -2.29 7.70 9.78
CA GLU A 56 -1.90 7.43 11.17
C GLU A 56 -1.09 8.60 11.74
N ALA A 57 -0.05 9.03 11.03
CA ALA A 57 0.81 10.14 11.48
C ALA A 57 0.00 11.44 11.68
N SER A 58 -0.94 11.72 10.80
CA SER A 58 -1.81 12.91 10.91
C SER A 58 -2.75 12.83 12.11
N LEU A 59 -3.37 11.67 12.35
CA LEU A 59 -4.26 11.47 13.51
C LEU A 59 -3.48 11.53 14.82
N SER A 60 -2.31 10.90 14.88
CA SER A 60 -1.44 10.96 16.06
C SER A 60 -0.92 12.36 16.32
N PHE A 61 -0.56 13.11 15.27
CA PHE A 61 -0.16 14.51 15.37
C PHE A 61 -1.27 15.38 15.97
N LEU A 62 -2.53 15.14 15.63
CA LEU A 62 -3.70 15.84 16.17
C LEU A 62 -4.11 15.37 17.57
N GLY A 63 -3.40 14.39 18.14
CA GLY A 63 -3.74 13.81 19.44
C GLY A 63 -4.94 12.85 19.43
N LEU A 64 -5.39 12.45 18.23
CA LEU A 64 -6.52 11.53 18.02
C LEU A 64 -6.07 10.10 17.69
N GLY A 65 -4.77 9.86 17.70
CA GLY A 65 -4.17 8.56 17.40
C GLY A 65 -3.99 7.66 18.63
N VAL A 66 -2.95 6.84 18.55
CA VAL A 66 -2.56 5.95 19.66
C VAL A 66 -2.02 6.80 20.81
N GLY A 67 -2.34 6.44 22.06
CA GLY A 67 -1.96 7.22 23.24
C GLY A 67 -0.47 7.61 23.28
N ASP A 68 -0.16 8.73 23.93
CA ASP A 68 1.16 9.37 23.96
C ASP A 68 2.32 8.47 24.45
N THR A 69 2.00 7.38 25.13
CA THR A 69 2.97 6.39 25.61
C THR A 69 3.50 5.47 24.49
N THR A 70 2.83 5.44 23.32
CA THR A 70 3.24 4.59 22.20
C THR A 70 4.03 5.43 21.20
N PRO A 71 5.30 5.09 20.90
CA PRO A 71 6.10 5.82 19.95
C PRO A 71 5.57 5.59 18.52
N THR A 72 4.95 6.60 17.95
CA THR A 72 4.54 6.65 16.54
C THR A 72 5.21 7.83 15.85
N TRP A 73 5.23 7.83 14.53
CA TRP A 73 5.79 8.94 13.75
C TRP A 73 5.07 10.27 14.08
N GLY A 74 3.74 10.23 14.19
CA GLY A 74 2.94 11.40 14.51
C GLY A 74 3.20 11.92 15.93
N ASN A 75 3.29 11.06 16.93
CA ASN A 75 3.57 11.44 18.31
C ASN A 75 4.96 12.03 18.48
N ILE A 76 5.97 11.46 17.78
CA ILE A 76 7.35 11.98 17.82
C ILE A 76 7.41 13.38 17.19
N ILE A 77 6.76 13.57 16.04
CA ILE A 77 6.70 14.87 15.38
C ILE A 77 5.96 15.88 16.25
N ASN A 78 4.82 15.49 16.83
CA ASN A 78 4.03 16.34 17.72
C ASN A 78 4.85 16.80 18.93
N ALA A 79 5.56 15.90 19.59
CA ALA A 79 6.42 16.24 20.75
C ALA A 79 7.47 17.30 20.41
N GLY A 80 7.94 17.33 19.15
CA GLY A 80 8.90 18.33 18.66
C GLY A 80 8.30 19.68 18.29
N THR A 81 6.97 19.85 18.30
CA THR A 81 6.31 21.12 17.90
C THR A 81 6.08 22.11 19.02
N ASN A 82 6.43 21.76 20.27
CA ASN A 82 6.40 22.69 21.39
C ASN A 82 7.35 23.88 21.15
N LEU A 83 6.97 25.07 21.56
CA LEU A 83 7.75 26.30 21.30
C LEU A 83 9.20 26.21 21.82
N SER A 84 9.41 25.60 22.99
CA SER A 84 10.74 25.34 23.54
C SER A 84 11.53 24.33 22.71
N ALA A 85 10.87 23.30 22.19
CA ALA A 85 11.52 22.30 21.32
C ALA A 85 11.87 22.91 19.96
N LEU A 86 11.03 23.71 19.38
CA LEU A 86 11.28 24.41 18.12
C LEU A 86 12.51 25.35 18.20
N MET A 87 12.69 26.05 19.34
CA MET A 87 13.82 26.98 19.51
C MET A 87 15.13 26.28 19.86
N ASN A 88 15.11 25.23 20.69
CA ASN A 88 16.31 24.63 21.24
C ASN A 88 16.65 23.24 20.64
N THR A 89 15.66 22.52 20.12
CA THR A 89 15.80 21.12 19.66
C THR A 89 15.01 20.88 18.37
N TRP A 90 15.15 21.79 17.41
CA TRP A 90 14.44 21.75 16.13
C TRP A 90 14.59 20.42 15.36
N TRP A 91 15.66 19.67 15.61
CA TRP A 91 15.89 18.37 14.98
C TRP A 91 14.91 17.28 15.45
N LEU A 92 14.22 17.47 16.59
CA LEU A 92 13.26 16.50 17.13
C LEU A 92 12.04 16.28 16.22
N TRP A 93 11.63 17.28 15.48
CA TRP A 93 10.52 17.16 14.52
C TRP A 93 11.04 17.04 13.07
N LEU A 94 12.15 17.68 12.74
CA LEU A 94 12.67 17.73 11.38
C LEU A 94 13.21 16.36 10.94
N ILE A 95 14.00 15.70 11.78
CA ILE A 95 14.59 14.39 11.44
C ILE A 95 13.52 13.33 11.22
N PRO A 96 12.57 13.09 12.15
CA PRO A 96 11.52 12.11 11.91
C PRO A 96 10.59 12.49 10.75
N GLY A 97 10.29 13.77 10.56
CA GLY A 97 9.50 14.24 9.42
C GLY A 97 10.18 13.96 8.07
N LEU A 98 11.48 14.20 8.00
CA LEU A 98 12.28 13.91 6.80
C LEU A 98 12.39 12.40 6.54
N LEU A 99 12.62 11.61 7.58
CA LEU A 99 12.66 10.14 7.47
C LEU A 99 11.32 9.59 7.00
N LEU A 100 10.20 10.07 7.56
CA LEU A 100 8.86 9.68 7.12
C LEU A 100 8.63 10.02 5.65
N THR A 101 9.04 11.21 5.23
CA THR A 101 8.92 11.66 3.83
C THR A 101 9.71 10.76 2.90
N ILE A 102 10.98 10.48 3.22
CA ILE A 102 11.83 9.58 2.42
C ILE A 102 11.22 8.18 2.35
N PHE A 103 10.74 7.66 3.47
CA PHE A 103 10.12 6.35 3.53
C PHE A 103 8.87 6.27 2.65
N VAL A 104 7.97 7.24 2.76
CA VAL A 104 6.74 7.33 1.94
C VAL A 104 7.08 7.41 0.45
N LEU A 105 8.04 8.26 0.07
CA LEU A 105 8.49 8.37 -1.32
C LEU A 105 9.08 7.06 -1.82
N SER A 106 9.91 6.39 -1.03
CA SER A 106 10.51 5.10 -1.39
C SER A 106 9.45 4.03 -1.65
N VAL A 107 8.42 3.95 -0.79
CA VAL A 107 7.32 2.99 -0.97
C VAL A 107 6.49 3.33 -2.21
N ASN A 108 6.24 4.63 -2.50
CA ASN A 108 5.55 5.05 -3.71
C ASN A 108 6.33 4.65 -4.97
N PHE A 109 7.62 4.97 -5.05
CA PHE A 109 8.46 4.58 -6.19
C PHE A 109 8.53 3.06 -6.37
N PHE A 110 8.62 2.32 -5.27
CA PHE A 110 8.59 0.86 -5.33
C PHE A 110 7.24 0.35 -5.86
N GLY A 111 6.14 0.93 -5.40
CA GLY A 111 4.79 0.58 -5.85
C GLY A 111 4.58 0.87 -7.34
N ASP A 112 5.05 2.02 -7.81
CA ASP A 112 4.97 2.43 -9.21
C ASP A 112 5.83 1.52 -10.10
N GLY A 113 7.06 1.23 -9.70
CA GLY A 113 7.93 0.28 -10.42
C GLY A 113 7.34 -1.13 -10.47
N LEU A 114 6.71 -1.59 -9.39
CA LEU A 114 6.04 -2.88 -9.36
C LEU A 114 4.83 -2.91 -10.30
N ARG A 115 4.07 -1.81 -10.37
CA ARG A 115 2.94 -1.66 -11.29
C ARG A 115 3.41 -1.72 -12.74
N GLU A 116 4.48 -1.01 -13.08
CA GLU A 116 5.04 -0.98 -14.43
C GLU A 116 5.53 -2.37 -14.88
N LEU A 117 6.24 -3.08 -14.00
CA LEU A 117 6.74 -4.44 -14.28
C LEU A 117 5.61 -5.48 -14.43
N LEU A 118 4.49 -5.27 -13.75
CA LEU A 118 3.38 -6.22 -13.72
C LEU A 118 2.24 -5.86 -14.69
N ASP A 119 2.32 -4.72 -15.38
CA ASP A 119 1.32 -4.30 -16.38
C ASP A 119 1.63 -4.94 -17.73
N PRO A 120 0.84 -5.94 -18.20
CA PRO A 120 1.08 -6.64 -19.45
C PRO A 120 0.75 -5.82 -20.71
N ARG A 121 0.33 -4.55 -20.57
CA ARG A 121 -0.11 -3.71 -21.69
C ARG A 121 1.01 -2.88 -22.34
N GLN A 122 2.26 -3.07 -21.94
CA GLN A 122 3.41 -2.37 -22.53
C GLN A 122 4.16 -3.18 -23.60
N VAL A 123 3.51 -4.16 -24.23
CA VAL A 123 4.05 -4.84 -25.43
C VAL A 123 3.10 -4.65 -26.60
#